data_6b80419eba0a096da5e8d5cf0485948e
#
_entry.id   6b80419eba0a096da5e8d5cf0485948e
#
_cell.length_a   1.000
_cell.length_b   1.000
_cell.length_c   1.000
_cell.angle_alpha   90.00
_cell.angle_beta   90.00
_cell.angle_gamma   90.00
#
_symmetry.space_group_name_H-M   'P 1'
#
loop_
_entity.id
_entity.type
_entity.pdbx_description
1 polymer ?
#
loop_
_entity_poly.entity_id
_entity_poly.type
_entity_poly.pdbx_seq_one_letter_code
_entity_poly.pdbx_strand_id
1 'polypeptide(L)'
;MKCRIGEILTTLTDRGDLKDFITAYVCKNEGDFFSTLVVTILSQNSTDRAAFKAYENLKKSLGSVTPQRVIEADSERIKEAIRVAGLHDSKARAIKELAFELIDGGLGDLIATKDCKRIRERLLAIRGIGEKTADVFLLTCLSCSVFPSDTHIKRIFSRLENKRLSYKEIANVVLSEISDPDKLLELHHKLITHGRKVCRAKTPLCDSCPLRECCEYYETHVYGSKGVNSP
;
A
#
# COMPACT_ATOMS: atom_id res chain seq x y z
N MET A 1 11.36 -1.26 -20.25
CA MET A 1 10.13 -0.42 -20.16
C MET A 1 10.28 0.79 -21.08
N LYS A 2 9.28 1.07 -21.92
CA LYS A 2 9.29 2.28 -22.80
C LYS A 2 9.13 3.56 -21.96
N CYS A 3 8.26 3.54 -20.94
CA CYS A 3 8.10 4.64 -20.01
C CYS A 3 9.22 4.60 -18.95
N ARG A 4 10.02 5.63 -18.82
CA ARG A 4 10.95 5.79 -17.70
C ARG A 4 10.17 6.16 -16.42
N ILE A 5 10.65 5.72 -15.26
CA ILE A 5 9.96 5.98 -13.97
C ILE A 5 9.87 7.49 -13.69
N GLY A 6 10.94 8.24 -13.99
CA GLY A 6 10.93 9.68 -13.87
C GLY A 6 9.89 10.37 -14.75
N GLU A 7 9.65 9.85 -15.96
CA GLU A 7 8.60 10.35 -16.87
C GLU A 7 7.20 10.02 -16.31
N ILE A 8 6.99 8.82 -15.79
CA ILE A 8 5.71 8.45 -15.16
C ILE A 8 5.41 9.41 -13.99
N LEU A 9 6.42 9.68 -13.13
CA LEU A 9 6.28 10.57 -11.98
C LEU A 9 5.86 11.99 -12.40
N THR A 10 6.44 12.54 -13.47
CA THR A 10 6.15 13.90 -13.96
C THR A 10 4.84 13.95 -14.74
N THR A 11 4.52 12.92 -15.53
CA THR A 11 3.33 12.88 -16.38
C THR A 11 2.04 12.68 -15.58
N LEU A 12 2.09 11.88 -14.52
CA LEU A 12 0.95 11.72 -13.62
C LEU A 12 0.89 12.90 -12.65
N THR A 13 -0.13 13.74 -12.78
CA THR A 13 -0.30 14.96 -11.96
C THR A 13 -1.20 14.74 -10.73
N ASP A 14 -2.19 13.84 -10.84
CA ASP A 14 -3.16 13.58 -9.77
C ASP A 14 -2.60 12.57 -8.75
N ARG A 15 -2.28 13.04 -7.57
CA ARG A 15 -1.82 12.20 -6.44
C ARG A 15 -2.94 11.71 -5.52
N GLY A 16 -4.20 12.10 -5.79
CA GLY A 16 -5.33 11.83 -4.90
C GLY A 16 -5.35 12.69 -3.63
N ASP A 17 -6.38 12.51 -2.83
CA ASP A 17 -6.48 13.12 -1.50
C ASP A 17 -5.80 12.20 -0.47
N LEU A 18 -5.19 12.79 0.59
CA LEU A 18 -4.59 12.02 1.69
C LEU A 18 -5.58 11.04 2.33
N LYS A 19 -6.86 11.42 2.38
CA LYS A 19 -7.94 10.56 2.92
C LYS A 19 -8.18 9.28 2.10
N ASP A 20 -7.73 9.25 0.85
CA ASP A 20 -7.78 8.06 0.00
C ASP A 20 -6.67 7.04 0.32
N PHE A 21 -5.75 7.39 1.24
CA PHE A 21 -4.61 6.58 1.67
C PHE A 21 -4.59 6.48 3.19
N ILE A 22 -5.39 5.56 3.72
CA ILE A 22 -5.65 5.48 5.18
C ILE A 22 -4.38 5.36 6.03
N THR A 23 -3.37 4.62 5.57
CA THR A 23 -2.08 4.49 6.27
C THR A 23 -1.38 5.85 6.37
N ALA A 24 -1.30 6.59 5.26
CA ALA A 24 -0.68 7.91 5.24
C ALA A 24 -1.49 8.93 6.07
N TYR A 25 -2.81 8.82 6.03
CA TYR A 25 -3.69 9.67 6.82
C TYR A 25 -3.45 9.48 8.34
N VAL A 26 -3.42 8.23 8.83
CA VAL A 26 -3.20 7.94 10.25
C VAL A 26 -1.78 8.26 10.67
N CYS A 27 -0.78 7.93 9.86
CA CYS A 27 0.63 8.27 10.13
C CYS A 27 0.83 9.78 10.33
N LYS A 28 0.20 10.60 9.47
CA LYS A 28 0.32 12.06 9.53
C LYS A 28 -0.45 12.68 10.70
N ASN A 29 -1.64 12.17 11.03
CA ASN A 29 -2.54 12.82 11.98
C ASN A 29 -2.39 12.29 13.43
N GLU A 30 -2.08 11.03 13.61
CA GLU A 30 -1.91 10.43 14.93
C GLU A 30 -0.43 10.33 15.34
N GLY A 31 0.49 10.23 14.37
CA GLY A 31 1.95 10.18 14.62
C GLY A 31 2.41 8.93 15.35
N ASP A 32 1.51 7.97 15.59
CA ASP A 32 1.77 6.73 16.31
C ASP A 32 1.99 5.56 15.34
N PHE A 33 3.14 4.91 15.47
CA PHE A 33 3.53 3.80 14.59
C PHE A 33 2.66 2.57 14.78
N PHE A 34 2.22 2.28 16.01
CA PHE A 34 1.37 1.12 16.27
C PHE A 34 0.00 1.29 15.60
N SER A 35 -0.66 2.42 15.81
CA SER A 35 -1.93 2.75 15.16
C SER A 35 -1.83 2.69 13.64
N THR A 36 -0.72 3.20 13.10
CA THR A 36 -0.48 3.15 11.64
C THR A 36 -0.30 1.73 11.12
N LEU A 37 0.45 0.88 11.82
CA LEU A 37 0.58 -0.54 11.46
C LEU A 37 -0.75 -1.28 11.59
N VAL A 38 -1.52 -1.02 12.64
CA VAL A 38 -2.86 -1.59 12.84
C VAL A 38 -3.77 -1.23 11.66
N VAL A 39 -3.86 0.05 11.29
CA VAL A 39 -4.71 0.45 10.16
C VAL A 39 -4.23 -0.10 8.83
N THR A 40 -2.91 -0.27 8.66
CA THR A 40 -2.34 -0.90 7.46
C THR A 40 -2.71 -2.39 7.39
N ILE A 41 -2.70 -3.11 8.51
CA ILE A 41 -3.22 -4.49 8.60
C ILE A 41 -4.72 -4.53 8.28
N LEU A 42 -5.50 -3.59 8.84
CA LEU A 42 -6.94 -3.52 8.59
C LEU A 42 -7.28 -3.24 7.11
N SER A 43 -6.43 -2.52 6.39
CA SER A 43 -6.60 -2.22 4.96
C SER A 43 -6.35 -3.41 4.02
N GLN A 44 -5.74 -4.50 4.50
CA GLN A 44 -5.48 -5.70 3.69
C GLN A 44 -6.78 -6.31 3.16
N ASN A 45 -6.88 -6.50 1.83
CA ASN A 45 -8.07 -7.04 1.17
C ASN A 45 -9.38 -6.36 1.61
N SER A 46 -9.32 -5.05 1.88
CA SER A 46 -10.43 -4.23 2.34
C SER A 46 -10.44 -2.89 1.60
N THR A 47 -11.52 -2.13 1.74
CA THR A 47 -11.55 -0.74 1.28
C THR A 47 -10.99 0.18 2.38
N ASP A 48 -10.41 1.32 1.99
CA ASP A 48 -9.91 2.31 2.95
C ASP A 48 -11.03 2.75 3.93
N ARG A 49 -12.26 2.89 3.44
CA ARG A 49 -13.43 3.22 4.27
C ARG A 49 -13.74 2.14 5.32
N ALA A 50 -13.70 0.86 4.93
CA ALA A 50 -13.95 -0.24 5.86
C ALA A 50 -12.82 -0.39 6.87
N ALA A 51 -11.56 -0.20 6.45
CA ALA A 51 -10.40 -0.20 7.33
C ALA A 51 -10.47 0.93 8.36
N PHE A 52 -10.83 2.13 7.93
CA PHE A 52 -11.02 3.28 8.83
C PHE A 52 -12.15 3.01 9.85
N LYS A 53 -13.29 2.50 9.39
CA LYS A 53 -14.41 2.15 10.28
C LYS A 53 -14.02 1.08 11.30
N ALA A 54 -13.25 0.06 10.89
CA ALA A 54 -12.74 -0.96 11.79
C ALA A 54 -11.79 -0.38 12.84
N TYR A 55 -10.90 0.52 12.43
CA TYR A 55 -9.99 1.22 13.33
C TYR A 55 -10.75 2.07 14.37
N GLU A 56 -11.73 2.84 13.94
CA GLU A 56 -12.58 3.63 14.84
C GLU A 56 -13.38 2.75 15.83
N ASN A 57 -13.90 1.62 15.36
CA ASN A 57 -14.58 0.66 16.24
C ASN A 57 -13.62 0.07 17.27
N LEU A 58 -12.39 -0.28 16.84
CA LEU A 58 -11.36 -0.79 17.74
C LEU A 58 -10.99 0.26 18.80
N LYS A 59 -10.80 1.52 18.38
CA LYS A 59 -10.52 2.66 19.26
C LYS A 59 -11.65 2.86 20.31
N LYS A 60 -12.91 2.80 19.86
CA LYS A 60 -14.07 2.87 20.77
C LYS A 60 -14.12 1.69 21.73
N SER A 61 -13.86 0.48 21.24
CA SER A 61 -13.89 -0.73 22.06
C SER A 61 -12.81 -0.72 23.16
N LEU A 62 -11.59 -0.32 22.84
CA LEU A 62 -10.44 -0.36 23.75
C LEU A 62 -10.20 0.95 24.52
N GLY A 63 -10.89 2.05 24.16
CA GLY A 63 -10.63 3.41 24.63
C GLY A 63 -9.44 4.08 23.92
N SER A 64 -8.41 3.34 23.61
CA SER A 64 -7.28 3.75 22.78
C SER A 64 -6.64 2.54 22.09
N VAL A 65 -5.97 2.76 20.96
CA VAL A 65 -5.26 1.69 20.24
C VAL A 65 -3.79 1.77 20.61
N THR A 66 -3.42 1.11 21.71
CA THR A 66 -2.02 0.99 22.15
C THR A 66 -1.64 -0.49 22.25
N PRO A 67 -0.33 -0.83 22.15
CA PRO A 67 0.11 -2.21 22.30
C PRO A 67 -0.40 -2.86 23.59
N GLN A 68 -0.31 -2.17 24.72
CA GLN A 68 -0.76 -2.65 26.04
C GLN A 68 -2.25 -2.99 26.02
N ARG A 69 -3.10 -2.07 25.55
CA ARG A 69 -4.55 -2.28 25.48
C ARG A 69 -4.93 -3.45 24.59
N VAL A 70 -4.18 -3.65 23.48
CA VAL A 70 -4.41 -4.76 22.56
C VAL A 70 -4.02 -6.09 23.19
N ILE A 71 -2.92 -6.16 23.95
CA ILE A 71 -2.49 -7.40 24.65
C ILE A 71 -3.50 -7.77 25.73
N GLU A 72 -3.94 -6.81 26.55
CA GLU A 72 -4.89 -7.01 27.64
C GLU A 72 -6.31 -7.38 27.15
N ALA A 73 -6.68 -6.96 25.95
CA ALA A 73 -8.02 -7.19 25.44
C ALA A 73 -8.25 -8.66 25.08
N ASP A 74 -9.47 -9.15 25.31
CA ASP A 74 -9.89 -10.43 24.79
C ASP A 74 -9.87 -10.45 23.25
N SER A 75 -9.46 -11.58 22.69
CA SER A 75 -9.37 -11.75 21.22
C SER A 75 -10.72 -11.60 20.54
N GLU A 76 -11.80 -12.10 21.11
CA GLU A 76 -13.14 -11.96 20.54
C GLU A 76 -13.60 -10.49 20.49
N ARG A 77 -13.26 -9.72 21.50
CA ARG A 77 -13.54 -8.26 21.54
C ARG A 77 -12.83 -7.52 20.39
N ILE A 78 -11.58 -7.87 20.11
CA ILE A 78 -10.83 -7.29 18.98
C ILE A 78 -11.48 -7.72 17.67
N LYS A 79 -11.75 -9.01 17.47
CA LYS A 79 -12.38 -9.56 16.25
C LYS A 79 -13.71 -8.88 15.93
N GLU A 80 -14.57 -8.72 16.94
CA GLU A 80 -15.87 -8.08 16.75
C GLU A 80 -15.71 -6.61 16.32
N ALA A 81 -14.81 -5.87 16.97
CA ALA A 81 -14.55 -4.48 16.63
C ALA A 81 -14.08 -4.29 15.17
N ILE A 82 -13.24 -5.21 14.68
CA ILE A 82 -12.65 -5.11 13.33
C ILE A 82 -13.40 -5.89 12.25
N ARG A 83 -14.52 -6.54 12.55
CA ARG A 83 -15.29 -7.42 11.64
C ARG A 83 -15.60 -6.76 10.28
N VAL A 84 -15.90 -5.47 10.28
CA VAL A 84 -16.22 -4.71 9.06
C VAL A 84 -15.08 -4.66 8.04
N ALA A 85 -13.83 -4.86 8.46
CA ALA A 85 -12.68 -4.91 7.55
C ALA A 85 -12.48 -6.28 6.86
N GLY A 86 -13.24 -7.31 7.26
CA GLY A 86 -13.07 -8.69 6.80
C GLY A 86 -11.80 -9.36 7.33
N LEU A 87 -11.68 -10.68 7.16
CA LEU A 87 -10.53 -11.47 7.62
C LEU A 87 -10.16 -11.22 9.09
N HIS A 88 -11.18 -10.99 9.94
CA HIS A 88 -11.02 -10.50 11.31
C HIS A 88 -10.20 -11.43 12.20
N ASP A 89 -10.27 -12.75 12.03
CA ASP A 89 -9.46 -13.72 12.80
C ASP A 89 -7.95 -13.55 12.54
N SER A 90 -7.57 -13.50 11.27
CA SER A 90 -6.17 -13.36 10.89
C SER A 90 -5.62 -11.98 11.22
N LYS A 91 -6.45 -10.92 11.04
CA LYS A 91 -6.08 -9.55 11.37
C LYS A 91 -5.94 -9.34 12.89
N ALA A 92 -6.87 -9.85 13.68
CA ALA A 92 -6.78 -9.78 15.16
C ALA A 92 -5.52 -10.46 15.68
N ARG A 93 -5.16 -11.63 15.13
CA ARG A 93 -3.93 -12.33 15.48
C ARG A 93 -2.70 -11.49 15.12
N ALA A 94 -2.62 -10.98 13.89
CA ALA A 94 -1.50 -10.14 13.46
C ALA A 94 -1.35 -8.87 14.31
N ILE A 95 -2.47 -8.24 14.69
CA ILE A 95 -2.48 -7.04 15.54
C ILE A 95 -1.97 -7.37 16.95
N LYS A 96 -2.35 -8.52 17.53
CA LYS A 96 -1.84 -8.95 18.85
C LYS A 96 -0.36 -9.30 18.79
N GLU A 97 0.09 -10.02 17.77
CA GLU A 97 1.50 -10.37 17.58
C GLU A 97 2.36 -9.11 17.39
N LEU A 98 1.86 -8.14 16.59
CA LEU A 98 2.50 -6.83 16.43
C LEU A 98 2.62 -6.08 17.77
N ALA A 99 1.57 -6.09 18.59
CA ALA A 99 1.58 -5.44 19.90
C ALA A 99 2.65 -6.04 20.81
N PHE A 100 2.78 -7.36 20.81
CA PHE A 100 3.83 -8.07 21.56
C PHE A 100 5.23 -7.71 21.04
N GLU A 101 5.45 -7.73 19.74
CA GLU A 101 6.72 -7.37 19.13
C GLU A 101 7.18 -5.93 19.44
N LEU A 102 6.22 -5.01 19.62
CA LEU A 102 6.54 -3.63 19.99
C LEU A 102 6.90 -3.45 21.47
N ILE A 103 6.35 -4.27 22.36
CA ILE A 103 6.65 -4.19 23.80
C ILE A 103 7.89 -5.00 24.14
N ASP A 104 7.89 -6.29 23.82
CA ASP A 104 8.87 -7.25 24.30
C ASP A 104 9.81 -7.74 23.20
N GLY A 105 9.42 -7.59 21.93
CA GLY A 105 10.14 -8.13 20.77
C GLY A 105 11.25 -7.25 20.21
N GLY A 106 11.50 -6.06 20.76
CA GLY A 106 12.56 -5.14 20.30
C GLY A 106 12.25 -4.41 18.99
N LEU A 107 11.03 -4.54 18.43
CA LEU A 107 10.64 -3.81 17.22
C LEU A 107 10.58 -2.29 17.48
N GLY A 108 10.18 -1.87 18.69
CA GLY A 108 10.17 -0.47 19.09
C GLY A 108 11.55 0.18 19.02
N ASP A 109 12.58 -0.51 19.51
CA ASP A 109 13.98 -0.06 19.48
C ASP A 109 14.48 0.06 18.02
N LEU A 110 14.15 -0.91 17.17
CA LEU A 110 14.52 -0.86 15.76
C LEU A 110 13.87 0.32 15.03
N ILE A 111 12.60 0.63 15.34
CA ILE A 111 11.89 1.80 14.78
C ILE A 111 12.59 3.09 15.22
N ALA A 112 13.00 3.19 16.48
CA ALA A 112 13.73 4.34 16.98
C ALA A 112 15.08 4.56 16.26
N THR A 113 15.77 3.49 15.90
CA THR A 113 17.04 3.57 15.12
C THR A 113 16.84 3.78 13.61
N LYS A 114 15.62 3.65 13.11
CA LYS A 114 15.27 3.72 11.67
C LYS A 114 16.05 2.73 10.79
N ASP A 115 16.41 1.57 11.32
CA ASP A 115 17.03 0.51 10.52
C ASP A 115 15.96 -0.16 9.64
N CYS A 116 15.70 0.45 8.49
CA CYS A 116 14.65 0.04 7.55
C CYS A 116 14.71 -1.45 7.19
N LYS A 117 15.93 -1.99 7.02
CA LYS A 117 16.11 -3.40 6.66
C LYS A 117 15.67 -4.34 7.79
N ARG A 118 16.20 -4.10 9.00
CA ARG A 118 15.85 -4.93 10.16
C ARG A 118 14.40 -4.78 10.58
N ILE A 119 13.84 -3.56 10.49
CA ILE A 119 12.40 -3.34 10.73
C ILE A 119 11.59 -4.17 9.73
N ARG A 120 11.94 -4.14 8.43
CA ARG A 120 11.26 -4.93 7.41
C ARG A 120 11.30 -6.43 7.71
N GLU A 121 12.47 -6.95 8.06
CA GLU A 121 12.67 -8.37 8.42
C GLU A 121 11.79 -8.76 9.61
N ARG A 122 11.74 -7.94 10.66
CA ARG A 122 10.90 -8.18 11.84
C ARG A 122 9.42 -8.13 11.51
N LEU A 123 8.96 -7.14 10.73
CA LEU A 123 7.56 -7.04 10.30
C LEU A 123 7.13 -8.26 9.47
N LEU A 124 8.00 -8.74 8.58
CA LEU A 124 7.71 -9.92 7.76
C LEU A 124 7.68 -11.23 8.55
N ALA A 125 8.31 -11.29 9.72
CA ALA A 125 8.24 -12.45 10.62
C ALA A 125 6.86 -12.57 11.31
N ILE A 126 6.11 -11.46 11.44
CA ILE A 126 4.76 -11.45 12.01
C ILE A 126 3.78 -12.09 11.02
N ARG A 127 3.11 -13.16 11.46
CA ARG A 127 2.15 -13.87 10.62
C ARG A 127 0.97 -12.96 10.22
N GLY A 128 0.81 -12.75 8.92
CA GLY A 128 -0.23 -11.88 8.37
C GLY A 128 0.28 -10.50 7.93
N ILE A 129 1.55 -10.18 8.15
CA ILE A 129 2.21 -9.01 7.57
C ILE A 129 3.05 -9.46 6.38
N GLY A 130 2.62 -9.11 5.16
CA GLY A 130 3.35 -9.37 3.93
C GLY A 130 4.18 -8.18 3.46
N GLU A 131 4.96 -8.39 2.38
CA GLU A 131 5.85 -7.37 1.80
C GLU A 131 5.15 -6.02 1.56
N LYS A 132 3.97 -6.03 0.92
CA LYS A 132 3.20 -4.80 0.66
C LYS A 132 2.87 -4.03 1.94
N THR A 133 2.46 -4.72 3.00
CA THR A 133 2.07 -4.10 4.27
C THR A 133 3.27 -3.50 4.99
N ALA A 134 4.38 -4.25 5.06
CA ALA A 134 5.63 -3.76 5.63
C ALA A 134 6.16 -2.55 4.85
N ASP A 135 6.23 -2.65 3.52
CA ASP A 135 6.81 -1.60 2.67
C ASP A 135 5.94 -0.32 2.62
N VAL A 136 4.60 -0.43 2.71
CA VAL A 136 3.73 0.75 2.86
C VAL A 136 4.04 1.51 4.14
N PHE A 137 4.17 0.80 5.27
CA PHE A 137 4.54 1.43 6.53
C PHE A 137 5.94 2.07 6.49
N LEU A 138 6.93 1.32 5.98
CA LEU A 138 8.31 1.79 5.88
C LEU A 138 8.44 3.06 5.02
N LEU A 139 7.81 3.07 3.84
CA LEU A 139 7.84 4.23 2.97
C LEU A 139 7.09 5.42 3.57
N THR A 140 5.88 5.18 4.07
CA THR A 140 4.96 6.25 4.49
C THR A 140 5.38 6.91 5.80
N CYS A 141 5.89 6.13 6.77
CA CYS A 141 6.10 6.61 8.14
C CYS A 141 7.57 6.72 8.54
N LEU A 142 8.44 5.96 7.91
CA LEU A 142 9.86 5.97 8.24
C LEU A 142 10.74 6.56 7.14
N SER A 143 10.13 6.98 6.02
CA SER A 143 10.84 7.50 4.84
C SER A 143 11.95 6.55 4.36
N CYS A 144 11.66 5.25 4.37
CA CYS A 144 12.58 4.24 3.86
C CYS A 144 12.49 4.18 2.32
N SER A 145 13.65 4.01 1.65
CA SER A 145 13.71 3.80 0.19
C SER A 145 13.27 2.38 -0.18
N VAL A 146 11.96 2.16 -0.15
CA VAL A 146 11.29 0.92 -0.57
C VAL A 146 10.11 1.28 -1.47
N PHE A 147 9.66 0.35 -2.33
CA PHE A 147 8.52 0.65 -3.21
C PHE A 147 7.42 -0.41 -3.10
N PRO A 148 6.34 -0.12 -2.37
CA PRO A 148 5.20 -1.03 -2.27
C PRO A 148 4.38 -1.03 -3.55
N SER A 149 4.06 -2.22 -4.08
CA SER A 149 3.21 -2.39 -5.25
C SER A 149 1.95 -3.16 -4.92
N ASP A 150 0.81 -2.47 -4.98
CA ASP A 150 -0.51 -3.06 -4.80
C ASP A 150 -1.07 -3.63 -6.12
N THR A 151 -2.32 -4.05 -6.12
CA THR A 151 -3.00 -4.58 -7.31
C THR A 151 -3.16 -3.54 -8.41
N HIS A 152 -3.28 -2.25 -8.08
CA HIS A 152 -3.35 -1.17 -9.06
C HIS A 152 -2.00 -0.96 -9.73
N ILE A 153 -0.94 -0.84 -8.96
CA ILE A 153 0.43 -0.66 -9.45
C ILE A 153 0.86 -1.87 -10.28
N LYS A 154 0.64 -3.10 -9.79
CA LYS A 154 0.95 -4.33 -10.56
C LYS A 154 0.24 -4.35 -11.91
N ARG A 155 -1.03 -3.97 -11.96
CA ARG A 155 -1.79 -3.91 -13.21
C ARG A 155 -1.24 -2.86 -14.18
N ILE A 156 -0.89 -1.66 -13.68
CA ILE A 156 -0.31 -0.59 -14.50
C ILE A 156 1.00 -1.07 -15.10
N PHE A 157 1.94 -1.54 -14.29
CA PHE A 157 3.24 -2.02 -14.77
C PHE A 157 3.10 -3.20 -15.74
N SER A 158 2.18 -4.14 -15.46
CA SER A 158 1.92 -5.25 -16.38
C SER A 158 1.38 -4.79 -17.72
N ARG A 159 0.60 -3.71 -17.77
CA ARG A 159 0.11 -3.12 -19.03
C ARG A 159 1.17 -2.28 -19.73
N LEU A 160 1.97 -1.52 -19.02
CA LEU A 160 3.08 -0.76 -19.60
C LEU A 160 4.08 -1.66 -20.34
N GLU A 161 4.34 -2.86 -19.80
CA GLU A 161 5.28 -3.84 -20.35
C GLU A 161 4.61 -4.95 -21.17
N ASN A 162 3.29 -4.97 -21.24
CA ASN A 162 2.49 -6.05 -21.80
C ASN A 162 2.91 -7.46 -21.33
N LYS A 163 3.39 -7.54 -20.07
CA LYS A 163 3.79 -8.78 -19.40
C LYS A 163 3.50 -8.74 -17.90
N ARG A 164 3.39 -9.92 -17.27
CA ARG A 164 3.20 -10.02 -15.83
C ARG A 164 4.53 -9.74 -15.11
N LEU A 165 4.49 -8.82 -14.15
CA LEU A 165 5.63 -8.49 -13.30
C LEU A 165 5.36 -8.88 -11.84
N SER A 166 6.36 -9.44 -11.19
CA SER A 166 6.35 -9.75 -9.76
C SER A 166 6.51 -8.48 -8.91
N TYR A 167 6.21 -8.60 -7.62
CA TYR A 167 6.42 -7.53 -6.65
C TYR A 167 7.87 -7.01 -6.67
N LYS A 168 8.84 -7.94 -6.65
CA LYS A 168 10.27 -7.64 -6.67
C LYS A 168 10.73 -6.95 -7.95
N GLU A 169 10.26 -7.41 -9.10
CA GLU A 169 10.62 -6.80 -10.39
C GLU A 169 10.15 -5.34 -10.46
N ILE A 170 8.92 -5.05 -10.03
CA ILE A 170 8.40 -3.69 -10.00
C ILE A 170 9.24 -2.82 -9.04
N ALA A 171 9.49 -3.29 -7.82
CA ALA A 171 10.32 -2.58 -6.86
C ALA A 171 11.72 -2.29 -7.40
N ASN A 172 12.38 -3.28 -8.01
CA ASN A 172 13.72 -3.12 -8.59
C ASN A 172 13.73 -2.08 -9.72
N VAL A 173 12.75 -2.13 -10.63
CA VAL A 173 12.64 -1.15 -11.73
C VAL A 173 12.47 0.27 -11.18
N VAL A 174 11.61 0.46 -10.19
CA VAL A 174 11.38 1.79 -9.61
C VAL A 174 12.62 2.29 -8.85
N LEU A 175 13.19 1.44 -7.98
CA LEU A 175 14.32 1.81 -7.13
C LEU A 175 15.63 1.99 -7.90
N SER A 176 15.74 1.45 -9.12
CA SER A 176 16.90 1.71 -9.99
C SER A 176 16.93 3.14 -10.56
N GLU A 177 15.78 3.83 -10.60
CA GLU A 177 15.69 5.21 -11.11
C GLU A 177 15.42 6.25 -10.01
N ILE A 178 14.72 5.86 -8.93
CA ILE A 178 14.34 6.77 -7.83
C ILE A 178 14.69 6.13 -6.49
N SER A 179 15.51 6.82 -5.71
CA SER A 179 15.86 6.42 -4.33
C SER A 179 15.33 7.36 -3.26
N ASP A 180 14.88 8.55 -3.65
CA ASP A 180 14.31 9.57 -2.75
C ASP A 180 12.94 9.11 -2.21
N PRO A 181 12.77 8.96 -0.88
CA PRO A 181 11.53 8.45 -0.30
C PRO A 181 10.31 9.33 -0.57
N ASP A 182 10.47 10.64 -0.63
CA ASP A 182 9.34 11.56 -0.88
C ASP A 182 8.83 11.40 -2.32
N LYS A 183 9.75 11.26 -3.28
CA LYS A 183 9.41 10.98 -4.69
C LYS A 183 8.82 9.58 -4.86
N LEU A 184 9.31 8.59 -4.10
CA LEU A 184 8.74 7.25 -4.09
C LEU A 184 7.31 7.25 -3.54
N LEU A 185 7.04 7.99 -2.46
CA LEU A 185 5.71 8.13 -1.89
C LEU A 185 4.77 8.87 -2.84
N GLU A 186 5.24 9.94 -3.47
CA GLU A 186 4.49 10.67 -4.49
C GLU A 186 4.12 9.76 -5.66
N LEU A 187 5.07 9.02 -6.21
CA LEU A 187 4.86 8.07 -7.29
C LEU A 187 3.85 6.98 -6.89
N HIS A 188 3.98 6.44 -5.69
CA HIS A 188 3.06 5.44 -5.15
C HIS A 188 1.62 5.94 -5.13
N HIS A 189 1.37 7.14 -4.61
CA HIS A 189 0.04 7.74 -4.56
C HIS A 189 -0.50 8.05 -5.97
N LYS A 190 0.30 8.61 -6.85
CA LYS A 190 -0.07 8.91 -8.24
C LYS A 190 -0.46 7.64 -9.01
N LEU A 191 0.31 6.57 -8.88
CA LEU A 191 0.01 5.31 -9.54
C LEU A 191 -1.28 4.66 -9.01
N ILE A 192 -1.50 4.64 -7.70
CA ILE A 192 -2.75 4.11 -7.15
C ILE A 192 -3.94 4.93 -7.65
N THR A 193 -3.84 6.26 -7.60
CA THR A 193 -4.90 7.17 -8.07
C THR A 193 -5.18 6.97 -9.57
N HIS A 194 -4.14 6.88 -10.39
CA HIS A 194 -4.25 6.57 -11.80
C HIS A 194 -4.89 5.20 -12.05
N GLY A 195 -4.52 4.20 -11.27
CA GLY A 195 -5.12 2.86 -11.33
C GLY A 195 -6.60 2.83 -10.95
N ARG A 196 -7.01 3.66 -10.00
CA ARG A 196 -8.42 3.80 -9.59
C ARG A 196 -9.25 4.55 -10.63
N LYS A 197 -8.73 5.65 -11.19
CA LYS A 197 -9.48 6.57 -12.04
C LYS A 197 -9.38 6.26 -13.54
N VAL A 198 -8.20 5.95 -14.05
CA VAL A 198 -7.90 5.83 -15.48
C VAL A 198 -7.59 4.39 -15.88
N CYS A 199 -6.50 3.80 -15.37
CA CYS A 199 -6.08 2.44 -15.71
C CYS A 199 -6.89 1.39 -14.92
N ARG A 200 -8.23 1.39 -15.11
CA ARG A 200 -9.16 0.50 -14.39
C ARG A 200 -8.98 -0.97 -14.79
N ALA A 201 -9.46 -1.88 -13.92
CA ALA A 201 -9.28 -3.32 -14.16
C ALA A 201 -10.06 -3.81 -15.39
N LYS A 202 -11.37 -3.53 -15.45
CA LYS A 202 -12.26 -4.03 -16.51
C LYS A 202 -12.28 -3.14 -17.76
N THR A 203 -12.48 -1.83 -17.58
CA THR A 203 -12.64 -0.85 -18.66
C THR A 203 -11.67 0.31 -18.46
N PRO A 204 -10.40 0.17 -18.88
CA PRO A 204 -9.43 1.25 -18.78
C PRO A 204 -9.76 2.38 -19.75
N LEU A 205 -9.52 3.62 -19.36
CA LEU A 205 -9.74 4.81 -20.19
C LEU A 205 -8.47 5.11 -21.00
N CYS A 206 -8.10 4.21 -21.90
CA CYS A 206 -6.83 4.26 -22.60
C CYS A 206 -6.69 5.47 -23.53
N ASP A 207 -7.75 5.89 -24.21
CA ASP A 207 -7.71 7.02 -25.16
C ASP A 207 -7.38 8.36 -24.45
N SER A 208 -7.77 8.52 -23.19
CA SER A 208 -7.47 9.69 -22.36
C SER A 208 -6.30 9.46 -21.39
N CYS A 209 -5.60 8.33 -21.47
CA CYS A 209 -4.52 7.99 -20.56
C CYS A 209 -3.26 8.81 -20.90
N PRO A 210 -2.69 9.55 -19.92
CA PRO A 210 -1.47 10.33 -20.17
C PRO A 210 -0.23 9.46 -20.44
N LEU A 211 -0.28 8.16 -20.11
CA LEU A 211 0.81 7.21 -20.34
C LEU A 211 0.64 6.40 -21.65
N ARG A 212 -0.38 6.70 -22.49
CA ARG A 212 -0.70 5.88 -23.67
C ARG A 212 0.45 5.77 -24.66
N GLU A 213 1.21 6.84 -24.85
CA GLU A 213 2.29 6.91 -25.86
C GLU A 213 3.46 5.94 -25.55
N CYS A 214 3.63 5.55 -24.31
CA CYS A 214 4.64 4.59 -23.88
C CYS A 214 4.08 3.27 -23.34
N CYS A 215 2.76 3.04 -23.52
CA CYS A 215 2.05 1.86 -22.98
C CYS A 215 1.93 0.76 -24.06
N GLU A 216 2.65 -0.36 -23.89
CA GLU A 216 2.59 -1.47 -24.83
C GLU A 216 1.20 -2.12 -24.92
N TYR A 217 0.45 -2.15 -23.84
CA TYR A 217 -0.94 -2.62 -23.88
C TYR A 217 -1.81 -1.74 -24.78
N TYR A 218 -1.63 -0.42 -24.76
CA TYR A 218 -2.36 0.48 -25.64
C TYR A 218 -2.05 0.21 -27.11
N GLU A 219 -0.77 0.09 -27.46
CA GLU A 219 -0.35 -0.20 -28.82
C GLU A 219 -0.90 -1.52 -29.34
N THR A 220 -0.84 -2.58 -28.53
CA THR A 220 -1.17 -3.94 -28.97
C THR A 220 -2.65 -4.26 -28.92
N HIS A 221 -3.39 -3.75 -27.92
CA HIS A 221 -4.78 -4.17 -27.67
C HIS A 221 -5.82 -3.10 -27.96
N VAL A 222 -5.43 -1.83 -28.04
CA VAL A 222 -6.37 -0.74 -28.26
C VAL A 222 -6.16 -0.11 -29.64
N TYR A 223 -4.94 0.33 -29.94
CA TYR A 223 -4.62 0.97 -31.22
C TYR A 223 -4.62 -0.05 -32.37
N GLY A 224 -3.97 -1.19 -32.16
CA GLY A 224 -3.94 -2.28 -33.17
C GLY A 224 -5.32 -2.83 -33.51
N SER A 225 -6.27 -2.84 -32.60
CA SER A 225 -7.66 -3.27 -32.86
C SER A 225 -8.48 -2.24 -33.67
N LYS A 226 -8.10 -0.95 -33.62
CA LYS A 226 -8.77 0.12 -34.40
C LYS A 226 -8.35 0.11 -35.91
N GLY A 227 -7.17 -0.46 -36.19
CA GLY A 227 -6.65 -0.55 -37.59
C GLY A 227 -7.19 -1.72 -38.41
N VAL A 228 -7.92 -2.67 -37.82
CA VAL A 228 -8.48 -3.85 -38.52
C VAL A 228 -9.91 -3.60 -39.05
N ASN A 229 -10.55 -2.48 -38.69
CA ASN A 229 -11.89 -2.09 -39.11
C ASN A 229 -11.87 -0.81 -39.99
N SER A 230 -11.01 -0.74 -40.98
CA SER A 230 -11.16 0.20 -42.11
C SER A 230 -11.59 -0.58 -43.33
N PRO A 231 -12.68 -0.15 -43.99
CA PRO A 231 -13.33 -0.86 -45.11
C PRO A 231 -12.47 -0.98 -46.36
#